data_960b946ab4910cb1124c366190bb40b0
#
_entry.id   960b946ab4910cb1124c366190bb40b0
#
_cell.length_a   1.000
_cell.length_b   1.000
_cell.length_c   1.000
_cell.angle_alpha   90.00
_cell.angle_beta   90.00
_cell.angle_gamma   90.00
#
_symmetry.space_group_name_H-M   'P 1'
#
loop_
_entity.id
_entity.type
_entity.pdbx_description
1 polymer ?
#
loop_
_entity_poly.entity_id
_entity_poly.type
_entity_poly.pdbx_seq_one_letter_code
_entity_poly.pdbx_strand_id
1 'polypeptide(L)'
;MNVYGVSIPGAPCVIIGFNQNVAWGVTNVGADVLDWYSITFRDASKEEYWYNDSWKPVKKRIETVLVRGEEAVIDTIYYTHHGPVTYLDNEKPNRKNIPTGHALRWTAHDGSVDLLAFYLLNKAKNYTDYRNALPYNVAPAQNFVFASIENDIAITSNGYFPLKWKNQGKLLLDGSRPENDWQGRIPAEQNPTVKNPERLYVSSANQSPTDQSYPYYINWEFASYDRGHRINNRLTVMKNITVDSMRQLQNDNYSNLAANVLGTMVGGINAEKLSATEQVSYNIVRKWNKFFNPDEIGASIFEIWQKDLGTRIWVDELGSDPNTPMIFPSKDRTVELLLNEPKSRWFDDTRTKQKESRDDIILASFKFSVDSLQRKFGTLGDKWKWANVKHSNVPHLGKIPGFGSKMLMNGGSKSSVNALAETNGPSWRMVIALGKEVKGYGVYPGGQSGNPGSFYYDDMIDRWTEGQLNELLYLKSKNENSERIIGNLKLSKK
;
A
#
# COMPACT_ATOMS: atom_id res chain seq x y z
N MET A 1 -0.06 12.31 30.01
CA MET A 1 0.37 11.76 28.72
C MET A 1 0.91 12.93 27.90
N ASN A 2 2.14 12.82 27.40
CA ASN A 2 2.77 13.77 26.50
C ASN A 2 3.17 13.00 25.25
N VAL A 3 2.52 13.26 24.13
CA VAL A 3 2.66 12.48 22.89
C VAL A 3 2.53 13.42 21.69
N TYR A 4 3.32 13.17 20.66
CA TYR A 4 3.28 13.91 19.40
C TYR A 4 3.24 12.96 18.20
N GLY A 5 2.52 13.33 17.17
CA GLY A 5 2.42 12.58 15.93
C GLY A 5 1.19 12.94 15.15
N VAL A 6 0.74 12.01 14.30
CA VAL A 6 -0.44 12.18 13.44
C VAL A 6 -1.55 11.26 13.87
N SER A 7 -2.78 11.72 13.64
CA SER A 7 -4.01 10.98 13.90
C SER A 7 -4.88 10.96 12.64
N ILE A 8 -5.95 10.21 12.70
CA ILE A 8 -7.02 10.25 11.70
C ILE A 8 -8.23 11.01 12.27
N PRO A 9 -9.02 11.71 11.46
CA PRO A 9 -10.20 12.42 11.94
C PRO A 9 -11.12 11.52 12.76
N GLY A 10 -11.48 11.98 13.97
CA GLY A 10 -12.31 11.23 14.91
C GLY A 10 -11.58 10.30 15.88
N ALA A 11 -10.30 9.98 15.68
CA ALA A 11 -9.54 9.18 16.62
C ALA A 11 -9.01 10.04 17.80
N PRO A 12 -9.24 9.63 19.06
CA PRO A 12 -8.83 10.39 20.24
C PRO A 12 -7.38 10.11 20.68
N CYS A 13 -6.54 9.61 19.78
CA CYS A 13 -5.15 9.20 20.07
C CYS A 13 -4.24 9.42 18.86
N VAL A 14 -2.93 9.44 19.10
CA VAL A 14 -1.90 9.47 18.05
C VAL A 14 -1.72 8.07 17.48
N ILE A 15 -1.88 7.93 16.17
CA ILE A 15 -1.78 6.66 15.44
C ILE A 15 -0.33 6.34 15.08
N ILE A 16 0.42 7.33 14.58
CA ILE A 16 1.86 7.22 14.29
C ILE A 16 2.55 8.37 15.00
N GLY A 17 3.52 8.08 15.85
CA GLY A 17 4.17 9.12 16.60
C GLY A 17 5.18 8.64 17.64
N PHE A 18 5.38 9.47 18.64
CA PHE A 18 6.36 9.25 19.70
C PHE A 18 5.94 9.95 20.99
N ASN A 19 6.52 9.50 22.07
CA ASN A 19 6.55 10.19 23.34
C ASN A 19 8.00 10.31 23.82
N GLN A 20 8.23 10.67 25.06
CA GLN A 20 9.56 10.82 25.62
C GLN A 20 10.37 9.51 25.61
N ASN A 21 9.74 8.36 25.65
CA ASN A 21 10.36 7.05 25.88
C ASN A 21 10.39 6.16 24.65
N VAL A 22 9.39 6.28 23.78
CA VAL A 22 9.19 5.36 22.66
C VAL A 22 8.74 6.10 21.40
N ALA A 23 9.03 5.50 20.25
CA ALA A 23 8.49 5.89 18.95
C ALA A 23 7.92 4.68 18.24
N TRP A 24 6.81 4.88 17.51
CA TRP A 24 6.15 3.83 16.76
C TRP A 24 5.64 4.32 15.41
N GLY A 25 5.56 3.38 14.47
CA GLY A 25 4.97 3.59 13.15
C GLY A 25 4.29 2.31 12.68
N VAL A 26 3.40 2.45 11.70
CA VAL A 26 2.66 1.31 11.16
C VAL A 26 2.77 1.23 9.65
N THR A 27 2.73 -0.01 9.13
CA THR A 27 2.59 -0.29 7.70
C THR A 27 1.63 -1.47 7.51
N ASN A 28 0.95 -1.55 6.37
CA ASN A 28 0.05 -2.68 6.10
C ASN A 28 0.81 -4.02 6.09
N VAL A 29 0.26 -5.04 6.76
CA VAL A 29 0.78 -6.42 6.69
C VAL A 29 0.46 -7.03 5.34
N GLY A 30 -0.73 -6.78 4.81
CA GLY A 30 -1.27 -7.53 3.65
C GLY A 30 -1.69 -8.93 4.04
N ALA A 31 -2.21 -9.14 5.27
CA ALA A 31 -2.72 -10.44 5.68
C ALA A 31 -4.03 -10.79 4.98
N ASP A 32 -4.24 -12.08 4.78
CA ASP A 32 -5.46 -12.65 4.21
C ASP A 32 -6.54 -12.79 5.29
N VAL A 33 -7.32 -11.72 5.45
CA VAL A 33 -8.30 -11.53 6.52
C VAL A 33 -9.75 -11.41 6.03
N LEU A 34 -9.97 -11.76 4.75
CA LEU A 34 -11.25 -11.61 4.08
C LEU A 34 -11.48 -12.77 3.11
N ASP A 35 -12.63 -13.45 3.22
CA ASP A 35 -13.03 -14.53 2.32
C ASP A 35 -14.45 -14.37 1.81
N TRP A 36 -14.70 -14.89 0.61
CA TRP A 36 -16.00 -14.93 -0.04
C TRP A 36 -16.52 -16.36 -0.07
N TYR A 37 -17.79 -16.53 0.34
CA TYR A 37 -18.49 -17.81 0.42
C TYR A 37 -19.68 -17.82 -0.50
N SER A 38 -19.77 -18.81 -1.40
CA SER A 38 -20.98 -19.05 -2.17
C SER A 38 -22.07 -19.57 -1.25
N ILE A 39 -23.28 -19.00 -1.36
CA ILE A 39 -24.41 -19.35 -0.49
C ILE A 39 -25.51 -20.02 -1.31
N THR A 40 -25.94 -21.19 -0.86
CA THR A 40 -27.11 -21.89 -1.41
C THR A 40 -28.34 -21.53 -0.58
N PHE A 41 -29.17 -20.64 -1.10
CA PHE A 41 -30.49 -20.35 -0.49
C PHE A 41 -31.50 -21.44 -0.84
N ARG A 42 -32.46 -21.68 0.07
CA ARG A 42 -33.51 -22.68 -0.15
C ARG A 42 -34.44 -22.30 -1.31
N ASP A 43 -34.79 -21.03 -1.40
CA ASP A 43 -35.67 -20.50 -2.43
C ASP A 43 -35.49 -18.96 -2.56
N ALA A 44 -36.32 -18.34 -3.40
CA ALA A 44 -36.26 -16.91 -3.67
C ALA A 44 -36.58 -16.02 -2.46
N SER A 45 -37.20 -16.54 -1.39
CA SER A 45 -37.48 -15.77 -0.16
C SER A 45 -36.21 -15.46 0.63
N LYS A 46 -35.16 -16.25 0.43
CA LYS A 46 -33.88 -16.16 1.12
C LYS A 46 -34.01 -16.19 2.65
N GLU A 47 -34.98 -16.95 3.16
CA GLU A 47 -35.17 -17.11 4.60
C GLU A 47 -34.22 -18.15 5.21
N GLU A 48 -33.75 -19.13 4.41
CA GLU A 48 -32.89 -20.20 4.85
C GLU A 48 -31.74 -20.42 3.82
N TYR A 49 -30.59 -20.85 4.33
CA TYR A 49 -29.44 -21.26 3.52
C TYR A 49 -28.92 -22.64 3.98
N TRP A 50 -28.33 -23.38 3.05
CA TRP A 50 -27.79 -24.71 3.30
C TRP A 50 -26.41 -24.64 3.94
N TYR A 51 -26.24 -25.32 5.10
CA TYR A 51 -24.96 -25.42 5.79
C TYR A 51 -24.93 -26.66 6.68
N ASN A 52 -23.82 -27.45 6.56
CA ASN A 52 -23.59 -28.65 7.38
C ASN A 52 -24.85 -29.56 7.43
N ASP A 53 -25.26 -30.04 6.25
CA ASP A 53 -26.37 -30.95 6.00
C ASP A 53 -27.73 -30.51 6.60
N SER A 54 -27.93 -29.22 6.80
CA SER A 54 -29.19 -28.69 7.30
C SER A 54 -29.47 -27.25 6.82
N TRP A 55 -30.75 -26.90 6.75
CA TRP A 55 -31.19 -25.53 6.51
C TRP A 55 -31.02 -24.68 7.75
N LYS A 56 -30.35 -23.52 7.61
CA LYS A 56 -30.11 -22.55 8.68
C LYS A 56 -30.87 -21.26 8.37
N PRO A 57 -31.44 -20.58 9.38
CA PRO A 57 -32.14 -19.32 9.16
C PRO A 57 -31.18 -18.21 8.77
N VAL A 58 -31.59 -17.37 7.83
CA VAL A 58 -30.92 -16.11 7.46
C VAL A 58 -31.35 -15.01 8.43
N LYS A 59 -30.38 -14.26 8.95
CA LYS A 59 -30.68 -13.04 9.72
C LYS A 59 -30.79 -11.85 8.76
N LYS A 60 -31.90 -11.10 8.85
CA LYS A 60 -32.11 -9.89 8.06
C LYS A 60 -31.88 -8.64 8.91
N ARG A 61 -31.27 -7.62 8.33
CA ARG A 61 -31.14 -6.29 8.88
C ARG A 61 -31.69 -5.28 7.88
N ILE A 62 -32.68 -4.49 8.30
CA ILE A 62 -33.29 -3.46 7.48
C ILE A 62 -32.58 -2.15 7.80
N GLU A 63 -32.05 -1.50 6.78
CA GLU A 63 -31.41 -0.18 6.85
C GLU A 63 -32.29 0.86 6.15
N THR A 64 -32.41 2.03 6.75
CA THR A 64 -33.11 3.17 6.15
C THR A 64 -32.09 4.26 5.88
N VAL A 65 -31.85 4.56 4.62
CA VAL A 65 -30.95 5.63 4.18
C VAL A 65 -31.76 6.86 3.85
N LEU A 66 -31.66 7.91 4.66
CA LEU A 66 -32.32 9.19 4.41
C LEU A 66 -31.59 9.95 3.30
N VAL A 67 -32.30 10.29 2.23
CA VAL A 67 -31.79 11.04 1.08
C VAL A 67 -32.33 12.46 1.12
N ARG A 68 -31.44 13.47 1.05
CA ARG A 68 -31.86 14.87 1.11
C ARG A 68 -32.67 15.25 -0.11
N GLY A 69 -33.94 15.61 0.11
CA GLY A 69 -34.85 16.04 -0.95
C GLY A 69 -35.55 14.92 -1.72
N GLU A 70 -35.37 13.66 -1.28
CA GLU A 70 -35.96 12.47 -1.89
C GLU A 70 -36.58 11.57 -0.82
N GLU A 71 -37.29 10.53 -1.24
CA GLU A 71 -37.79 9.50 -0.32
C GLU A 71 -36.63 8.67 0.26
N ALA A 72 -36.83 8.15 1.46
CA ALA A 72 -35.86 7.28 2.10
C ALA A 72 -35.68 5.95 1.34
N VAL A 73 -34.46 5.52 1.13
CA VAL A 73 -34.15 4.21 0.56
C VAL A 73 -34.14 3.18 1.67
N ILE A 74 -34.91 2.12 1.52
CA ILE A 74 -34.92 0.97 2.45
C ILE A 74 -34.16 -0.15 1.79
N ASP A 75 -33.12 -0.66 2.49
CA ASP A 75 -32.28 -1.77 2.06
C ASP A 75 -32.36 -2.92 3.06
N THR A 76 -32.37 -4.16 2.56
CA THR A 76 -32.40 -5.37 3.39
C THR A 76 -31.13 -6.16 3.20
N ILE A 77 -30.28 -6.20 4.24
CA ILE A 77 -29.04 -6.94 4.25
C ILE A 77 -29.26 -8.32 4.84
N TYR A 78 -28.90 -9.35 4.08
CA TYR A 78 -29.00 -10.76 4.47
C TYR A 78 -27.69 -11.22 5.10
N TYR A 79 -27.75 -11.87 6.25
CA TYR A 79 -26.59 -12.39 6.98
C TYR A 79 -26.66 -13.90 7.10
N THR A 80 -25.60 -14.57 6.72
CA THR A 80 -25.29 -15.94 7.13
C THR A 80 -24.33 -15.93 8.31
N HIS A 81 -23.91 -17.10 8.82
CA HIS A 81 -22.86 -17.17 9.84
C HIS A 81 -21.50 -16.72 9.33
N HIS A 82 -21.27 -16.74 7.99
CA HIS A 82 -20.05 -16.17 7.42
C HIS A 82 -20.02 -14.64 7.43
N GLY A 83 -21.19 -13.99 7.44
CA GLY A 83 -21.31 -12.54 7.41
C GLY A 83 -22.39 -12.05 6.44
N PRO A 84 -22.35 -10.75 6.04
CA PRO A 84 -23.33 -10.19 5.12
C PRO A 84 -23.19 -10.77 3.71
N VAL A 85 -24.31 -11.01 3.05
CA VAL A 85 -24.38 -11.33 1.62
C VAL A 85 -24.28 -10.02 0.84
N THR A 86 -23.29 -9.93 -0.03
CA THR A 86 -23.05 -8.73 -0.82
C THR A 86 -23.74 -8.81 -2.16
N TYR A 87 -24.39 -7.74 -2.55
CA TYR A 87 -25.09 -7.59 -3.83
C TYR A 87 -25.88 -8.82 -4.26
N LEU A 88 -27.17 -8.69 -4.37
CA LEU A 88 -28.03 -9.74 -4.90
C LEU A 88 -27.96 -9.76 -6.43
N ASP A 89 -28.53 -10.81 -7.05
CA ASP A 89 -28.39 -11.11 -8.48
C ASP A 89 -28.84 -9.98 -9.43
N ASN A 90 -29.73 -9.11 -8.97
CA ASN A 90 -30.24 -7.96 -9.72
C ASN A 90 -29.49 -6.64 -9.45
N GLU A 91 -28.51 -6.66 -8.56
CA GLU A 91 -27.75 -5.47 -8.17
C GLU A 91 -26.44 -5.38 -8.94
N LYS A 92 -26.00 -4.15 -9.21
CA LYS A 92 -24.71 -3.91 -9.88
C LYS A 92 -23.67 -3.50 -8.84
N PRO A 93 -22.63 -4.32 -8.62
CA PRO A 93 -21.51 -3.94 -7.76
C PRO A 93 -20.85 -2.65 -8.26
N ASN A 94 -20.43 -1.79 -7.32
CA ASN A 94 -19.67 -0.59 -7.64
C ASN A 94 -18.25 -0.91 -8.20
N ARG A 95 -17.79 -2.15 -8.04
CA ARG A 95 -16.54 -2.69 -8.61
C ARG A 95 -16.81 -4.03 -9.26
N LYS A 96 -16.27 -4.23 -10.46
CA LYS A 96 -16.46 -5.46 -11.26
C LYS A 96 -15.98 -6.75 -10.61
N ASN A 97 -15.04 -6.67 -9.67
CA ASN A 97 -14.43 -7.82 -9.01
C ASN A 97 -15.09 -8.21 -7.68
N ILE A 98 -16.24 -7.62 -7.34
CA ILE A 98 -17.01 -8.05 -6.16
C ILE A 98 -17.99 -9.12 -6.60
N PRO A 99 -17.93 -10.34 -6.05
CA PRO A 99 -18.88 -11.41 -6.40
C PRO A 99 -20.26 -11.09 -5.84
N THR A 100 -21.30 -11.25 -6.69
CA THR A 100 -22.70 -11.05 -6.28
C THR A 100 -23.25 -12.33 -5.63
N GLY A 101 -24.15 -12.18 -4.67
CA GLY A 101 -24.82 -13.30 -3.99
C GLY A 101 -23.91 -14.13 -3.06
N HIS A 102 -22.73 -13.60 -2.71
CA HIS A 102 -21.77 -14.28 -1.85
C HIS A 102 -21.71 -13.62 -0.47
N ALA A 103 -21.56 -14.42 0.57
CA ALA A 103 -21.34 -13.91 1.91
C ALA A 103 -19.87 -13.51 2.08
N LEU A 104 -19.66 -12.39 2.77
CA LEU A 104 -18.34 -11.83 3.06
C LEU A 104 -17.98 -12.09 4.52
N ARG A 105 -16.95 -12.91 4.77
CA ARG A 105 -16.31 -13.05 6.08
C ARG A 105 -15.09 -12.14 6.13
N TRP A 106 -15.09 -11.19 7.04
CA TRP A 106 -14.00 -10.22 7.18
C TRP A 106 -13.75 -9.91 8.66
N THR A 107 -12.49 -9.89 9.10
CA THR A 107 -12.14 -9.63 10.50
C THR A 107 -12.61 -8.26 10.99
N ALA A 108 -12.78 -7.29 10.11
CA ALA A 108 -13.33 -5.98 10.47
C ALA A 108 -14.83 -6.00 10.81
N HIS A 109 -15.54 -7.11 10.56
CA HIS A 109 -16.92 -7.29 11.02
C HIS A 109 -16.98 -7.75 12.49
N ASP A 110 -15.87 -8.21 13.05
CA ASP A 110 -15.80 -8.61 14.43
C ASP A 110 -15.71 -7.35 15.32
N GLY A 111 -16.48 -7.34 16.40
CA GLY A 111 -16.43 -6.22 17.35
C GLY A 111 -15.06 -6.09 18.01
N SER A 112 -14.50 -4.90 18.05
CA SER A 112 -13.18 -4.64 18.61
C SER A 112 -13.06 -3.24 19.21
N VAL A 113 -11.95 -3.00 19.90
CA VAL A 113 -11.61 -1.72 20.52
C VAL A 113 -10.25 -1.22 20.03
N ASP A 114 -10.03 -1.28 18.71
CA ASP A 114 -8.71 -1.05 18.08
C ASP A 114 -8.04 0.25 18.51
N LEU A 115 -8.77 1.33 18.72
CA LEU A 115 -8.23 2.59 19.20
C LEU A 115 -7.60 2.49 20.60
N LEU A 116 -7.98 1.48 21.41
CA LEU A 116 -7.36 1.24 22.71
C LEU A 116 -5.88 0.85 22.55
N ALA A 117 -5.53 0.09 21.50
CA ALA A 117 -4.13 -0.24 21.21
C ALA A 117 -3.30 1.04 21.06
N PHE A 118 -3.75 1.99 20.26
CA PHE A 118 -3.05 3.25 20.04
C PHE A 118 -3.05 4.14 21.29
N TYR A 119 -4.14 4.17 22.03
CA TYR A 119 -4.16 4.90 23.31
C TYR A 119 -3.14 4.33 24.30
N LEU A 120 -2.98 3.02 24.38
CA LEU A 120 -1.98 2.37 25.22
C LEU A 120 -0.56 2.64 24.70
N LEU A 121 -0.33 2.59 23.38
CA LEU A 121 0.95 2.97 22.77
C LEU A 121 1.32 4.41 23.09
N ASN A 122 0.35 5.33 23.07
CA ASN A 122 0.61 6.74 23.45
C ASN A 122 1.14 6.88 24.90
N LYS A 123 0.84 5.92 25.76
CA LYS A 123 1.29 5.87 27.17
C LYS A 123 2.47 4.94 27.41
N ALA A 124 2.88 4.17 26.40
CA ALA A 124 3.95 3.19 26.52
C ALA A 124 5.28 3.83 26.90
N LYS A 125 6.07 3.14 27.71
CA LYS A 125 7.39 3.57 28.15
C LYS A 125 8.50 2.66 27.67
N ASN A 126 8.18 1.40 27.36
CA ASN A 126 9.13 0.36 27.03
C ASN A 126 8.52 -0.72 26.11
N TYR A 127 9.30 -1.74 25.80
CA TYR A 127 8.87 -2.86 24.97
C TYR A 127 7.70 -3.66 25.55
N THR A 128 7.65 -3.84 26.88
CA THR A 128 6.55 -4.57 27.52
C THR A 128 5.23 -3.83 27.35
N ASP A 129 5.20 -2.53 27.58
CA ASP A 129 3.99 -1.73 27.35
C ASP A 129 3.54 -1.78 25.89
N TYR A 130 4.50 -1.71 24.93
CA TYR A 130 4.23 -1.89 23.52
C TYR A 130 3.55 -3.23 23.23
N ARG A 131 4.11 -4.34 23.71
CA ARG A 131 3.55 -5.68 23.50
C ARG A 131 2.16 -5.85 24.11
N ASN A 132 1.93 -5.27 25.29
CA ASN A 132 0.64 -5.30 25.97
C ASN A 132 -0.46 -4.48 25.26
N ALA A 133 -0.08 -3.50 24.47
CA ALA A 133 -1.03 -2.69 23.68
C ALA A 133 -1.55 -3.42 22.44
N LEU A 134 -0.70 -4.20 21.77
CA LEU A 134 -1.01 -4.76 20.43
C LEU A 134 -2.22 -5.68 20.37
N PRO A 135 -2.52 -6.55 21.34
CA PRO A 135 -3.67 -7.47 21.24
C PRO A 135 -5.03 -6.79 21.08
N TYR A 136 -5.15 -5.51 21.41
CA TYR A 136 -6.37 -4.73 21.20
C TYR A 136 -6.59 -4.31 19.75
N ASN A 137 -5.55 -4.32 18.89
CA ASN A 137 -5.69 -4.03 17.47
C ASN A 137 -6.05 -5.31 16.71
N VAL A 138 -7.28 -5.39 16.25
CA VAL A 138 -7.86 -6.51 15.48
C VAL A 138 -7.78 -6.22 13.99
N ALA A 139 -8.27 -5.05 13.56
CA ALA A 139 -8.33 -4.63 12.16
C ALA A 139 -8.15 -3.10 12.00
N PRO A 140 -7.43 -2.66 10.96
CA PRO A 140 -6.69 -3.44 9.99
C PRO A 140 -5.41 -4.04 10.59
N ALA A 141 -4.96 -5.18 10.03
CA ALA A 141 -3.69 -5.77 10.42
C ALA A 141 -2.52 -4.87 9.98
N GLN A 142 -1.61 -4.57 10.92
CA GLN A 142 -0.49 -3.65 10.71
C GLN A 142 0.84 -4.26 11.18
N ASN A 143 1.93 -3.92 10.48
CA ASN A 143 3.28 -4.08 11.00
C ASN A 143 3.58 -2.91 11.93
N PHE A 144 3.64 -3.14 13.21
CA PHE A 144 4.01 -2.13 14.20
C PHE A 144 5.52 -2.08 14.36
N VAL A 145 6.14 -1.00 13.92
CA VAL A 145 7.57 -0.73 14.14
C VAL A 145 7.71 0.05 15.44
N PHE A 146 8.70 -0.32 16.25
CA PHE A 146 8.92 0.20 17.59
C PHE A 146 10.39 0.49 17.85
N ALA A 147 10.66 1.57 18.58
CA ALA A 147 11.96 1.86 19.18
C ALA A 147 11.77 2.51 20.55
N SER A 148 12.72 2.31 21.49
CA SER A 148 12.70 2.90 22.83
C SER A 148 14.05 3.50 23.22
N ILE A 149 14.03 4.38 24.23
CA ILE A 149 15.24 4.91 24.86
C ILE A 149 16.03 3.84 25.63
N GLU A 150 15.44 2.68 25.88
CA GLU A 150 16.08 1.51 26.51
C GLU A 150 16.90 0.70 25.47
N ASN A 151 17.08 1.21 24.25
CA ASN A 151 17.75 0.57 23.13
C ASN A 151 17.04 -0.67 22.57
N ASP A 152 15.77 -0.86 22.86
CA ASP A 152 14.96 -1.87 22.20
C ASP A 152 14.43 -1.37 20.86
N ILE A 153 14.54 -2.20 19.83
CA ILE A 153 13.88 -2.05 18.54
C ILE A 153 13.07 -3.32 18.23
N ALA A 154 11.90 -3.15 17.64
CA ALA A 154 11.08 -4.29 17.27
C ALA A 154 10.18 -4.01 16.06
N ILE A 155 9.73 -5.09 15.43
CA ILE A 155 8.60 -5.09 14.50
C ILE A 155 7.70 -6.26 14.82
N THR A 156 6.40 -5.99 14.94
CA THR A 156 5.37 -7.02 15.15
C THR A 156 4.30 -6.86 14.09
N SER A 157 4.07 -7.91 13.31
CA SER A 157 2.91 -7.96 12.42
C SER A 157 1.69 -8.37 13.25
N ASN A 158 0.80 -7.43 13.49
CA ASN A 158 -0.30 -7.62 14.44
C ASN A 158 -1.67 -7.33 13.82
N GLY A 159 -2.64 -8.11 14.28
CA GLY A 159 -4.04 -8.06 13.86
C GLY A 159 -4.72 -9.37 14.24
N TYR A 160 -5.99 -9.50 13.92
CA TYR A 160 -6.66 -10.79 13.95
C TYR A 160 -6.27 -11.54 12.68
N PHE A 161 -5.44 -12.57 12.80
CA PHE A 161 -5.09 -13.47 11.71
C PHE A 161 -5.93 -14.74 11.83
N PRO A 162 -6.85 -15.00 10.87
CA PRO A 162 -7.64 -16.23 10.91
C PRO A 162 -6.75 -17.45 10.73
N LEU A 163 -7.09 -18.52 11.46
CA LEU A 163 -6.42 -19.81 11.29
C LEU A 163 -7.01 -20.49 10.04
N LYS A 164 -6.21 -20.52 8.98
CA LYS A 164 -6.56 -20.98 7.64
C LYS A 164 -5.55 -22.01 7.15
N TRP A 165 -5.97 -22.93 6.26
CA TRP A 165 -4.99 -23.73 5.51
C TRP A 165 -4.33 -22.89 4.40
N LYS A 166 -3.22 -23.36 3.89
CA LYS A 166 -2.46 -22.67 2.83
C LYS A 166 -3.32 -22.41 1.60
N ASN A 167 -3.44 -21.14 1.21
CA ASN A 167 -4.26 -20.65 0.07
C ASN A 167 -5.79 -20.75 0.26
N GLN A 168 -6.29 -20.97 1.46
CA GLN A 168 -7.72 -20.84 1.73
C GLN A 168 -8.20 -19.42 1.37
N GLY A 169 -9.31 -19.33 0.63
CA GLY A 169 -9.89 -18.04 0.22
C GLY A 169 -9.23 -17.39 -1.01
N LYS A 170 -8.20 -18.03 -1.58
CA LYS A 170 -7.66 -17.57 -2.88
C LYS A 170 -8.69 -17.64 -4.01
N LEU A 171 -9.64 -18.57 -3.88
CA LEU A 171 -10.81 -18.71 -4.73
C LEU A 171 -12.08 -18.63 -3.87
N LEU A 172 -13.23 -18.48 -4.50
CA LEU A 172 -14.53 -18.53 -3.82
C LEU A 172 -14.68 -19.86 -3.08
N LEU A 173 -15.10 -19.79 -1.83
CA LEU A 173 -15.29 -20.94 -0.98
C LEU A 173 -16.76 -21.42 -1.05
N ASP A 174 -16.98 -22.73 -0.96
CA ASP A 174 -18.32 -23.29 -0.79
C ASP A 174 -18.77 -23.06 0.66
N GLY A 175 -19.74 -22.18 0.83
CA GLY A 175 -20.29 -21.78 2.13
C GLY A 175 -21.23 -22.80 2.78
N SER A 176 -21.46 -23.94 2.13
CA SER A 176 -22.24 -25.06 2.71
C SER A 176 -21.40 -25.99 3.59
N ARG A 177 -20.07 -25.89 3.53
CA ARG A 177 -19.11 -26.86 4.08
C ARG A 177 -18.36 -26.32 5.27
N PRO A 178 -18.50 -26.94 6.47
CA PRO A 178 -17.83 -26.50 7.70
C PRO A 178 -16.29 -26.50 7.62
N GLU A 179 -15.71 -27.37 6.80
CA GLU A 179 -14.26 -27.42 6.58
C GLU A 179 -13.70 -26.18 5.89
N ASN A 180 -14.57 -25.37 5.25
CA ASN A 180 -14.20 -24.12 4.63
C ASN A 180 -14.25 -22.94 5.61
N ASP A 181 -14.79 -23.12 6.80
CA ASP A 181 -14.82 -22.08 7.83
C ASP A 181 -13.42 -21.78 8.37
N TRP A 182 -13.24 -20.57 8.89
CA TRP A 182 -12.05 -20.25 9.67
C TRP A 182 -12.03 -21.06 10.97
N GLN A 183 -10.93 -21.74 11.21
CA GLN A 183 -10.77 -22.62 12.38
C GLN A 183 -10.33 -21.88 13.65
N GLY A 184 -10.70 -20.61 13.80
CA GLY A 184 -10.31 -19.73 14.87
C GLY A 184 -9.31 -18.67 14.42
N ARG A 185 -8.40 -18.31 15.33
CA ARG A 185 -7.36 -17.31 15.05
C ARG A 185 -5.98 -17.80 15.51
N ILE A 186 -4.94 -17.28 14.88
CA ILE A 186 -3.58 -17.40 15.37
C ILE A 186 -3.49 -16.69 16.74
N PRO A 187 -2.96 -17.32 17.79
CA PRO A 187 -2.77 -16.67 19.08
C PRO A 187 -1.93 -15.39 18.94
N ALA A 188 -2.34 -14.29 19.55
CA ALA A 188 -1.69 -12.99 19.41
C ALA A 188 -0.20 -12.99 19.82
N GLU A 189 0.16 -13.86 20.76
CA GLU A 189 1.53 -14.06 21.24
C GLU A 189 2.42 -14.68 20.16
N GLN A 190 1.82 -15.41 19.21
CA GLN A 190 2.49 -16.09 18.10
C GLN A 190 2.50 -15.24 16.82
N ASN A 191 1.93 -14.05 16.85
CA ASN A 191 2.04 -13.10 15.75
C ASN A 191 3.51 -12.81 15.42
N PRO A 192 3.88 -12.72 14.12
CA PRO A 192 5.25 -12.55 13.70
C PRO A 192 5.93 -11.35 14.38
N THR A 193 6.99 -11.61 15.12
CA THR A 193 7.69 -10.58 15.89
C THR A 193 9.21 -10.76 15.79
N VAL A 194 9.91 -9.65 15.52
CA VAL A 194 11.36 -9.57 15.60
C VAL A 194 11.72 -8.48 16.62
N LYS A 195 12.52 -8.82 17.62
CA LYS A 195 13.07 -7.89 18.62
C LYS A 195 14.59 -7.95 18.60
N ASN A 196 15.24 -6.79 18.59
CA ASN A 196 16.70 -6.62 18.72
C ASN A 196 17.51 -7.58 17.82
N PRO A 197 17.26 -7.62 16.49
CA PRO A 197 17.99 -8.50 15.61
C PRO A 197 19.47 -8.12 15.54
N GLU A 198 20.36 -9.10 15.28
CA GLU A 198 21.81 -8.90 15.14
C GLU A 198 22.19 -7.81 14.12
N ARG A 199 21.38 -7.64 13.08
CA ARG A 199 21.55 -6.59 12.05
C ARG A 199 21.28 -5.17 12.57
N LEU A 200 20.83 -4.99 13.81
CA LEU A 200 20.59 -3.72 14.52
C LEU A 200 19.56 -2.78 13.86
N TYR A 201 18.69 -3.30 13.01
CA TYR A 201 17.54 -2.58 12.45
C TYR A 201 16.38 -3.52 12.13
N VAL A 202 15.19 -2.95 12.10
CA VAL A 202 13.97 -3.58 11.58
C VAL A 202 13.41 -2.73 10.45
N SER A 203 12.71 -3.35 9.50
CA SER A 203 12.16 -2.63 8.35
C SER A 203 10.90 -3.29 7.81
N SER A 204 10.01 -2.49 7.26
CA SER A 204 8.85 -2.93 6.50
C SER A 204 8.60 -2.04 5.30
N ALA A 205 8.34 -2.68 4.16
CA ALA A 205 7.80 -2.09 2.95
C ALA A 205 6.64 -2.94 2.41
N ASN A 206 5.86 -3.53 3.32
CA ASN A 206 4.71 -4.40 3.05
C ASN A 206 5.08 -5.77 2.43
N GLN A 207 6.34 -6.18 2.49
CA GLN A 207 6.78 -7.52 2.09
C GLN A 207 6.28 -8.56 3.10
N SER A 208 6.41 -9.86 2.76
CA SER A 208 6.08 -10.96 3.69
C SER A 208 6.73 -10.75 5.06
N PRO A 209 5.96 -10.84 6.15
CA PRO A 209 6.48 -10.67 7.51
C PRO A 209 7.18 -11.92 8.05
N THR A 210 7.09 -13.05 7.35
CA THR A 210 7.57 -14.35 7.78
C THR A 210 8.37 -15.03 6.69
N ASP A 211 9.16 -16.00 7.08
CA ASP A 211 9.79 -16.99 6.20
C ASP A 211 9.02 -18.34 6.25
N GLN A 212 9.59 -19.35 5.60
CA GLN A 212 8.97 -20.68 5.50
C GLN A 212 8.92 -21.46 6.83
N SER A 213 9.66 -21.04 7.85
CA SER A 213 9.65 -21.69 9.17
C SER A 213 8.46 -21.31 10.04
N TYR A 214 7.76 -20.23 9.69
CA TYR A 214 6.57 -19.80 10.41
C TYR A 214 5.42 -20.81 10.21
N PRO A 215 4.81 -21.33 11.29
CA PRO A 215 3.93 -22.49 11.19
C PRO A 215 2.53 -22.19 10.62
N TYR A 216 2.17 -20.93 10.51
CA TYR A 216 0.84 -20.51 10.09
C TYR A 216 0.84 -19.86 8.70
N TYR A 217 -0.27 -19.97 8.01
CA TYR A 217 -0.53 -19.26 6.78
C TYR A 217 -0.98 -17.83 7.08
N ILE A 218 -0.37 -16.83 6.44
CA ILE A 218 -0.74 -15.40 6.57
C ILE A 218 -1.35 -14.87 5.28
N ASN A 219 -0.74 -15.13 4.13
CA ASN A 219 -1.23 -14.77 2.80
C ASN A 219 -0.42 -15.49 1.71
N TRP A 220 -0.96 -15.56 0.49
CA TRP A 220 -0.25 -16.04 -0.72
C TRP A 220 0.46 -14.92 -1.49
N GLU A 221 0.09 -13.65 -1.25
CA GLU A 221 0.63 -12.50 -1.97
C GLU A 221 0.89 -11.33 -1.03
N PHE A 222 2.06 -10.73 -1.18
CA PHE A 222 2.49 -9.54 -0.46
C PHE A 222 2.97 -8.49 -1.45
N ALA A 223 3.31 -7.29 -0.98
CA ALA A 223 3.95 -6.31 -1.84
C ALA A 223 5.29 -6.83 -2.37
N SER A 224 5.63 -6.46 -3.61
CA SER A 224 6.90 -6.79 -4.24
C SER A 224 8.09 -6.46 -3.33
N TYR A 225 9.10 -7.30 -3.36
CA TYR A 225 10.31 -7.18 -2.53
C TYR A 225 11.21 -5.98 -2.89
N ASP A 226 10.99 -5.31 -4.01
CA ASP A 226 11.86 -4.24 -4.54
C ASP A 226 12.20 -3.17 -3.50
N ARG A 227 11.18 -2.60 -2.83
CA ARG A 227 11.35 -1.55 -1.82
C ARG A 227 12.04 -2.07 -0.55
N GLY A 228 11.56 -3.20 -0.05
CA GLY A 228 12.12 -3.84 1.14
C GLY A 228 13.59 -4.23 0.94
N HIS A 229 13.94 -4.79 -0.22
CA HIS A 229 15.30 -5.12 -0.59
C HIS A 229 16.19 -3.86 -0.64
N ARG A 230 15.71 -2.76 -1.26
CA ARG A 230 16.46 -1.49 -1.28
C ARG A 230 16.71 -0.93 0.12
N ILE A 231 15.70 -0.93 0.99
CA ILE A 231 15.83 -0.46 2.37
C ILE A 231 16.88 -1.29 3.11
N ASN A 232 16.79 -2.62 3.04
CA ASN A 232 17.73 -3.51 3.71
C ASN A 232 19.16 -3.33 3.19
N ASN A 233 19.37 -3.27 1.86
CA ASN A 233 20.69 -3.04 1.28
C ASN A 233 21.32 -1.71 1.74
N ARG A 234 20.49 -0.66 1.86
CA ARG A 234 20.97 0.63 2.35
C ARG A 234 21.31 0.57 3.84
N LEU A 235 20.40 0.07 4.67
CA LEU A 235 20.60 0.01 6.12
C LEU A 235 21.80 -0.87 6.51
N THR A 236 22.04 -1.98 5.80
CA THR A 236 23.18 -2.87 6.07
C THR A 236 24.53 -2.18 5.93
N VAL A 237 24.67 -1.23 5.01
CA VAL A 237 25.95 -0.54 4.78
C VAL A 237 26.03 0.83 5.47
N MET A 238 24.91 1.37 5.98
CA MET A 238 24.90 2.65 6.67
C MET A 238 25.55 2.53 8.04
N LYS A 239 26.43 3.51 8.36
CA LYS A 239 27.07 3.65 9.66
C LYS A 239 26.85 5.06 10.17
N ASN A 240 26.88 5.23 11.51
CA ASN A 240 26.66 6.54 12.14
C ASN A 240 25.39 7.22 11.63
N ILE A 241 24.27 6.49 11.67
CA ILE A 241 22.99 6.92 11.14
C ILE A 241 22.53 8.21 11.84
N THR A 242 22.19 9.22 11.05
CA THR A 242 21.67 10.52 11.51
C THR A 242 20.24 10.72 11.03
N VAL A 243 19.58 11.74 11.54
CA VAL A 243 18.27 12.18 11.05
C VAL A 243 18.29 12.46 9.56
N ASP A 244 19.34 13.12 9.06
CA ASP A 244 19.45 13.45 7.64
C ASP A 244 19.67 12.20 6.77
N SER A 245 20.49 11.23 7.21
CA SER A 245 20.66 9.98 6.47
C SER A 245 19.36 9.14 6.39
N MET A 246 18.52 9.18 7.44
CA MET A 246 17.19 8.53 7.40
C MET A 246 16.22 9.31 6.50
N ARG A 247 16.26 10.64 6.51
CA ARG A 247 15.51 11.47 5.56
C ARG A 247 15.90 11.16 4.12
N GLN A 248 17.19 11.04 3.83
CA GLN A 248 17.68 10.67 2.50
C GLN A 248 17.20 9.27 2.09
N LEU A 249 17.19 8.30 3.02
CA LEU A 249 16.66 6.96 2.75
C LEU A 249 15.16 6.99 2.42
N GLN A 250 14.36 7.81 3.13
CA GLN A 250 12.93 7.97 2.82
C GLN A 250 12.70 8.55 1.41
N ASN A 251 13.66 9.30 0.88
CA ASN A 251 13.62 9.94 -0.43
C ASN A 251 14.46 9.20 -1.50
N ASP A 252 14.85 7.95 -1.24
CA ASP A 252 15.61 7.16 -2.20
C ASP A 252 14.75 6.78 -3.41
N ASN A 253 15.11 7.32 -4.58
CA ASN A 253 14.41 7.16 -5.85
C ASN A 253 14.92 5.96 -6.68
N TYR A 254 15.89 5.19 -6.17
CA TYR A 254 16.46 4.07 -6.91
C TYR A 254 15.47 2.92 -7.11
N SER A 255 15.46 2.34 -8.29
CA SER A 255 14.60 1.22 -8.65
C SER A 255 15.39 -0.09 -8.71
N ASN A 256 15.16 -0.98 -7.74
CA ASN A 256 15.66 -2.36 -7.80
C ASN A 256 15.02 -3.13 -8.96
N LEU A 257 13.74 -2.87 -9.27
CA LEU A 257 13.10 -3.45 -10.44
C LEU A 257 13.90 -3.16 -11.70
N ALA A 258 14.20 -1.88 -11.97
CA ALA A 258 15.00 -1.49 -13.14
C ALA A 258 16.40 -2.13 -13.10
N ALA A 259 17.01 -2.23 -11.92
CA ALA A 259 18.31 -2.88 -11.77
C ALA A 259 18.28 -4.35 -12.18
N ASN A 260 17.19 -5.04 -11.87
CA ASN A 260 17.01 -6.46 -12.17
C ASN A 260 16.70 -6.71 -13.65
N VAL A 261 15.80 -5.92 -14.27
CA VAL A 261 15.24 -6.28 -15.58
C VAL A 261 15.80 -5.47 -16.75
N LEU A 262 16.32 -4.24 -16.53
CA LEU A 262 16.69 -3.34 -17.61
C LEU A 262 17.77 -3.93 -18.54
N GLY A 263 18.73 -4.68 -17.99
CA GLY A 263 19.76 -5.36 -18.78
C GLY A 263 19.18 -6.34 -19.79
N THR A 264 18.24 -7.18 -19.37
CA THR A 264 17.52 -8.12 -20.24
C THR A 264 16.64 -7.39 -21.26
N MET A 265 15.92 -6.37 -20.83
CA MET A 265 15.06 -5.58 -21.71
C MET A 265 15.86 -4.85 -22.80
N VAL A 266 16.99 -4.24 -22.45
CA VAL A 266 17.88 -3.58 -23.42
C VAL A 266 18.53 -4.60 -24.35
N GLY A 267 18.95 -5.75 -23.84
CA GLY A 267 19.56 -6.83 -24.63
C GLY A 267 18.62 -7.47 -25.64
N GLY A 268 17.30 -7.46 -25.37
CA GLY A 268 16.27 -7.97 -26.30
C GLY A 268 15.93 -7.03 -27.48
N ILE A 269 16.52 -5.82 -27.51
CA ILE A 269 16.26 -4.84 -28.59
C ILE A 269 17.21 -5.04 -29.78
N ASN A 270 16.66 -5.32 -30.96
CA ASN A 270 17.40 -5.17 -32.21
C ASN A 270 17.35 -3.69 -32.65
N ALA A 271 18.50 -3.01 -32.51
CA ALA A 271 18.62 -1.57 -32.79
C ALA A 271 18.36 -1.21 -34.26
N GLU A 272 18.55 -2.13 -35.19
CA GLU A 272 18.30 -1.90 -36.62
C GLU A 272 16.81 -1.74 -36.97
N LYS A 273 15.94 -2.28 -36.10
CA LYS A 273 14.48 -2.18 -36.24
C LYS A 273 13.89 -0.89 -35.64
N LEU A 274 14.73 0.02 -35.14
CA LEU A 274 14.33 1.25 -34.48
C LEU A 274 14.33 2.44 -35.45
N SER A 275 13.30 3.28 -35.38
CA SER A 275 13.26 4.61 -35.99
C SER A 275 14.27 5.55 -35.31
N ALA A 276 14.53 6.73 -35.92
CA ALA A 276 15.47 7.71 -35.37
C ALA A 276 15.14 8.12 -33.92
N THR A 277 13.86 8.42 -33.64
CA THR A 277 13.43 8.79 -32.28
C THR A 277 13.53 7.61 -31.30
N GLU A 278 13.17 6.40 -31.71
CA GLU A 278 13.33 5.19 -30.91
C GLU A 278 14.81 4.91 -30.61
N GLN A 279 15.72 5.14 -31.57
CA GLN A 279 17.16 4.97 -31.36
C GLN A 279 17.73 5.93 -30.31
N VAL A 280 17.30 7.20 -30.34
CA VAL A 280 17.69 8.18 -29.31
C VAL A 280 17.12 7.77 -27.95
N SER A 281 15.85 7.39 -27.89
CA SER A 281 15.18 6.93 -26.67
C SER A 281 15.83 5.68 -26.08
N TYR A 282 16.22 4.72 -26.93
CA TYR A 282 16.98 3.53 -26.54
C TYR A 282 18.32 3.89 -25.91
N ASN A 283 19.05 4.83 -26.51
CA ASN A 283 20.34 5.27 -25.97
C ASN A 283 20.18 5.99 -24.61
N ILE A 284 19.09 6.73 -24.40
CA ILE A 284 18.77 7.38 -23.13
C ILE A 284 18.49 6.32 -22.06
N VAL A 285 17.55 5.40 -22.29
CA VAL A 285 17.15 4.42 -21.26
C VAL A 285 18.26 3.42 -20.97
N ARG A 286 19.07 3.03 -21.95
CA ARG A 286 20.23 2.15 -21.77
C ARG A 286 21.30 2.74 -20.84
N LYS A 287 21.47 4.07 -20.87
CA LYS A 287 22.45 4.78 -20.04
C LYS A 287 21.86 5.29 -18.71
N TRP A 288 20.56 5.13 -18.51
CA TRP A 288 19.87 5.63 -17.31
C TRP A 288 20.40 4.96 -16.03
N ASN A 289 20.62 5.77 -15.01
CA ASN A 289 21.19 5.38 -13.70
C ASN A 289 20.21 4.63 -12.78
N LYS A 290 18.98 4.39 -13.24
CA LYS A 290 17.88 3.72 -12.53
C LYS A 290 17.29 4.50 -11.34
N PHE A 291 17.59 5.80 -11.24
CA PHE A 291 16.93 6.68 -10.29
C PHE A 291 15.72 7.36 -10.95
N PHE A 292 14.59 7.28 -10.32
CA PHE A 292 13.38 8.01 -10.70
C PHE A 292 13.45 9.46 -10.19
N ASN A 293 14.51 10.19 -10.55
CA ASN A 293 14.62 11.61 -10.23
C ASN A 293 13.70 12.44 -11.14
N PRO A 294 13.26 13.63 -10.70
CA PRO A 294 12.24 14.41 -11.42
C PRO A 294 12.61 14.77 -12.86
N ASP A 295 13.88 14.93 -13.18
CA ASP A 295 14.42 15.34 -14.47
C ASP A 295 14.84 14.18 -15.39
N GLU A 296 14.71 12.94 -14.97
CA GLU A 296 15.15 11.75 -15.71
C GLU A 296 14.15 11.34 -16.81
N ILE A 297 14.56 11.42 -18.06
CA ILE A 297 13.79 10.93 -19.21
C ILE A 297 13.81 9.39 -19.27
N GLY A 298 14.94 8.77 -18.94
CA GLY A 298 15.08 7.31 -18.93
C GLY A 298 14.08 6.63 -17.98
N ALA A 299 13.74 7.28 -16.88
CA ALA A 299 12.72 6.82 -15.94
C ALA A 299 11.33 6.74 -16.59
N SER A 300 10.94 7.74 -17.36
CA SER A 300 9.66 7.80 -18.06
C SER A 300 9.54 6.72 -19.13
N ILE A 301 10.60 6.53 -19.91
CA ILE A 301 10.65 5.47 -20.94
C ILE A 301 10.52 4.11 -20.28
N PHE A 302 11.31 3.84 -19.23
CA PHE A 302 11.30 2.57 -18.51
C PHE A 302 9.95 2.26 -17.86
N GLU A 303 9.32 3.24 -17.20
CA GLU A 303 8.04 3.01 -16.51
C GLU A 303 6.92 2.59 -17.46
N ILE A 304 6.81 3.25 -18.63
CA ILE A 304 5.81 2.89 -19.63
C ILE A 304 6.17 1.55 -20.27
N TRP A 305 7.45 1.34 -20.59
CA TRP A 305 7.95 0.13 -21.21
C TRP A 305 7.69 -1.11 -20.35
N GLN A 306 8.09 -1.11 -19.09
CA GLN A 306 7.90 -2.26 -18.20
C GLN A 306 6.43 -2.56 -17.91
N LYS A 307 5.59 -1.53 -17.87
CA LYS A 307 4.15 -1.68 -17.65
C LYS A 307 3.47 -2.30 -18.86
N ASP A 308 3.77 -1.83 -20.07
CA ASP A 308 3.22 -2.39 -21.31
C ASP A 308 3.73 -3.81 -21.54
N LEU A 309 5.02 -4.08 -21.26
CA LEU A 309 5.62 -5.41 -21.33
C LEU A 309 4.83 -6.40 -20.45
N GLY A 310 4.60 -6.06 -19.18
CA GLY A 310 3.82 -6.90 -18.28
C GLY A 310 2.38 -7.12 -18.74
N THR A 311 1.77 -6.11 -19.34
CA THR A 311 0.43 -6.25 -19.92
C THR A 311 0.42 -7.19 -21.11
N ARG A 312 1.37 -7.06 -22.05
CA ARG A 312 1.45 -7.90 -23.26
C ARG A 312 1.64 -9.38 -22.96
N ILE A 313 2.41 -9.69 -21.91
CA ILE A 313 2.69 -11.08 -21.52
C ILE A 313 1.41 -11.82 -21.07
N TRP A 314 0.43 -11.13 -20.52
CA TRP A 314 -0.71 -11.79 -19.86
C TRP A 314 -2.06 -11.51 -20.50
N VAL A 315 -2.18 -10.44 -21.30
CA VAL A 315 -3.50 -9.91 -21.69
C VAL A 315 -4.27 -10.78 -22.66
N ASP A 316 -3.59 -11.51 -23.53
CA ASP A 316 -4.23 -12.30 -24.58
C ASP A 316 -4.92 -13.56 -24.03
N GLU A 317 -4.32 -14.24 -23.04
CA GLU A 317 -4.95 -15.39 -22.40
C GLU A 317 -5.81 -15.00 -21.20
N LEU A 318 -5.39 -14.04 -20.38
CA LEU A 318 -6.04 -13.73 -19.09
C LEU A 318 -6.97 -12.52 -19.13
N GLY A 319 -6.82 -11.65 -20.13
CA GLY A 319 -7.61 -10.41 -20.26
C GLY A 319 -8.58 -10.42 -21.44
N SER A 320 -8.75 -11.52 -22.15
CA SER A 320 -9.50 -11.61 -23.40
C SER A 320 -11.03 -11.51 -23.20
N ASP A 321 -11.56 -11.97 -22.07
CA ASP A 321 -12.99 -11.89 -21.78
C ASP A 321 -13.28 -10.76 -20.75
N PRO A 322 -13.96 -9.68 -21.16
CA PRO A 322 -14.33 -8.60 -20.25
C PRO A 322 -15.40 -9.00 -19.22
N ASN A 323 -16.09 -10.12 -19.41
CA ASN A 323 -17.13 -10.62 -18.50
C ASN A 323 -16.56 -11.53 -17.41
N THR A 324 -15.40 -12.13 -17.67
CA THR A 324 -14.68 -12.99 -16.72
C THR A 324 -13.26 -12.50 -16.54
N PRO A 325 -13.05 -11.29 -15.94
CA PRO A 325 -11.73 -10.72 -15.79
C PRO A 325 -10.89 -11.57 -14.83
N MET A 326 -9.77 -12.09 -15.34
CA MET A 326 -8.79 -12.78 -14.52
C MET A 326 -7.77 -11.80 -13.95
N ILE A 327 -7.27 -12.08 -12.75
CA ILE A 327 -6.16 -11.31 -12.16
C ILE A 327 -4.87 -11.77 -12.84
N PHE A 328 -4.10 -10.82 -13.35
CA PHE A 328 -2.77 -11.11 -13.92
C PHE A 328 -1.83 -11.61 -12.81
N PRO A 329 -0.88 -12.48 -13.15
CA PRO A 329 0.18 -12.86 -12.24
C PRO A 329 0.92 -11.66 -11.67
N SER A 330 1.47 -11.82 -10.47
CA SER A 330 2.16 -10.75 -9.77
C SER A 330 3.32 -10.17 -10.62
N LYS A 331 3.69 -8.93 -10.31
CA LYS A 331 4.86 -8.29 -10.92
C LYS A 331 6.14 -9.12 -10.72
N ASP A 332 6.30 -9.73 -9.55
CA ASP A 332 7.48 -10.55 -9.25
C ASP A 332 7.50 -11.81 -10.14
N ARG A 333 6.33 -12.44 -10.38
CA ARG A 333 6.22 -13.57 -11.34
C ARG A 333 6.53 -13.13 -12.77
N THR A 334 6.10 -11.94 -13.16
CA THR A 334 6.44 -11.36 -14.48
C THR A 334 7.95 -11.16 -14.63
N VAL A 335 8.63 -10.66 -13.59
CA VAL A 335 10.08 -10.50 -13.55
C VAL A 335 10.78 -11.86 -13.66
N GLU A 336 10.36 -12.86 -12.88
CA GLU A 336 10.91 -14.21 -12.94
C GLU A 336 10.78 -14.82 -14.34
N LEU A 337 9.59 -14.71 -14.97
CA LEU A 337 9.34 -15.18 -16.32
C LEU A 337 10.30 -14.54 -17.31
N LEU A 338 10.42 -13.20 -17.26
CA LEU A 338 11.27 -12.43 -18.14
C LEU A 338 12.75 -12.84 -18.06
N LEU A 339 13.24 -13.07 -16.83
CA LEU A 339 14.65 -13.37 -16.57
C LEU A 339 15.00 -14.85 -16.78
N ASN A 340 14.15 -15.76 -16.31
CA ASN A 340 14.50 -17.16 -16.13
C ASN A 340 13.87 -18.08 -17.17
N GLU A 341 12.81 -17.64 -17.87
CA GLU A 341 12.04 -18.47 -18.79
C GLU A 341 11.93 -17.86 -20.21
N PRO A 342 13.07 -17.55 -20.89
CA PRO A 342 13.05 -16.78 -22.15
C PRO A 342 12.32 -17.47 -23.32
N LYS A 343 12.05 -18.78 -23.20
CA LYS A 343 11.33 -19.59 -24.20
C LYS A 343 9.89 -19.91 -23.77
N SER A 344 9.38 -19.24 -22.74
CA SER A 344 8.03 -19.48 -22.24
C SER A 344 6.98 -19.15 -23.30
N ARG A 345 5.91 -19.96 -23.34
CA ARG A 345 4.76 -19.74 -24.23
C ARG A 345 4.03 -18.43 -23.99
N TRP A 346 4.13 -17.87 -22.78
CA TRP A 346 3.51 -16.60 -22.38
C TRP A 346 4.04 -15.37 -23.11
N PHE A 347 5.10 -15.52 -23.92
CA PHE A 347 5.56 -14.46 -24.81
C PHE A 347 4.91 -14.49 -26.19
N ASP A 348 4.13 -15.53 -26.51
CA ASP A 348 3.43 -15.68 -27.79
C ASP A 348 2.03 -15.05 -27.67
N ASP A 349 1.74 -14.01 -28.43
CA ASP A 349 0.41 -13.39 -28.48
C ASP A 349 -0.54 -14.28 -29.28
N THR A 350 -1.38 -15.03 -28.61
CA THR A 350 -2.30 -16.00 -29.21
C THR A 350 -3.31 -15.40 -30.19
N ARG A 351 -3.43 -14.07 -30.24
CA ARG A 351 -4.30 -13.33 -31.16
C ARG A 351 -3.65 -13.08 -32.52
N THR A 352 -2.33 -13.30 -32.63
CA THR A 352 -1.59 -13.15 -33.89
C THR A 352 -1.37 -14.50 -34.60
N LYS A 353 -0.98 -14.45 -35.87
CA LYS A 353 -0.63 -15.68 -36.64
C LYS A 353 0.86 -16.03 -36.53
N GLN A 354 1.67 -15.06 -36.13
CA GLN A 354 3.10 -15.21 -35.99
C GLN A 354 3.40 -15.58 -34.55
N LYS A 355 4.29 -16.53 -34.36
CA LYS A 355 4.77 -16.88 -33.04
C LYS A 355 5.80 -15.86 -32.57
N GLU A 356 5.49 -15.15 -31.50
CA GLU A 356 6.38 -14.17 -30.91
C GLU A 356 7.36 -14.81 -29.92
N SER A 357 8.54 -14.22 -29.86
CA SER A 357 9.54 -14.51 -28.83
C SER A 357 9.51 -13.46 -27.70
N ARG A 358 10.20 -13.75 -26.59
CA ARG A 358 10.43 -12.76 -25.51
C ARG A 358 10.95 -11.43 -26.08
N ASP A 359 11.93 -11.48 -26.99
CA ASP A 359 12.59 -10.29 -27.51
C ASP A 359 11.69 -9.52 -28.49
N ASP A 360 10.74 -10.19 -29.20
CA ASP A 360 9.72 -9.52 -30.00
C ASP A 360 8.75 -8.73 -29.11
N ILE A 361 8.30 -9.32 -27.99
CA ILE A 361 7.43 -8.62 -27.01
C ILE A 361 8.18 -7.46 -26.35
N ILE A 362 9.45 -7.62 -25.99
CA ILE A 362 10.32 -6.56 -25.48
C ILE A 362 10.40 -5.41 -26.48
N LEU A 363 10.67 -5.68 -27.75
CA LEU A 363 10.76 -4.67 -28.81
C LEU A 363 9.42 -3.97 -29.02
N ALA A 364 8.32 -4.73 -29.11
CA ALA A 364 6.98 -4.17 -29.31
C ALA A 364 6.58 -3.22 -28.18
N SER A 365 6.83 -3.62 -26.91
CA SER A 365 6.54 -2.78 -25.75
C SER A 365 7.46 -1.56 -25.65
N PHE A 366 8.72 -1.65 -26.09
CA PHE A 366 9.62 -0.49 -26.19
C PHE A 366 9.09 0.54 -27.19
N LYS A 367 8.75 0.11 -28.40
CA LYS A 367 8.17 0.99 -29.44
C LYS A 367 6.88 1.65 -28.96
N PHE A 368 6.01 0.89 -28.30
CA PHE A 368 4.80 1.43 -27.69
C PHE A 368 5.10 2.50 -26.62
N SER A 369 6.15 2.32 -25.82
CA SER A 369 6.52 3.31 -24.81
C SER A 369 6.93 4.64 -25.42
N VAL A 370 7.75 4.62 -26.48
CA VAL A 370 8.19 5.82 -27.20
C VAL A 370 7.01 6.50 -27.90
N ASP A 371 6.18 5.74 -28.61
CA ASP A 371 4.98 6.25 -29.29
C ASP A 371 3.98 6.87 -28.28
N SER A 372 3.77 6.22 -27.15
CA SER A 372 2.90 6.73 -26.07
C SER A 372 3.39 8.06 -25.49
N LEU A 373 4.71 8.19 -25.29
CA LEU A 373 5.31 9.45 -24.85
C LEU A 373 5.17 10.53 -25.91
N GLN A 374 5.42 10.22 -27.18
CA GLN A 374 5.24 11.18 -28.29
C GLN A 374 3.80 11.65 -28.41
N ARG A 375 2.83 10.75 -28.35
CA ARG A 375 1.40 11.10 -28.45
C ARG A 375 0.93 11.97 -27.29
N LYS A 376 1.40 11.68 -26.06
CA LYS A 376 0.93 12.39 -24.86
C LYS A 376 1.67 13.68 -24.59
N PHE A 377 2.96 13.72 -24.85
CA PHE A 377 3.85 14.80 -24.42
C PHE A 377 4.55 15.52 -25.58
N GLY A 378 4.31 15.10 -26.85
CA GLY A 378 4.95 15.66 -28.02
C GLY A 378 6.35 15.11 -28.25
N THR A 379 7.17 15.85 -28.99
CA THR A 379 8.54 15.45 -29.34
C THR A 379 9.40 15.23 -28.08
N LEU A 380 10.37 14.31 -28.21
CA LEU A 380 11.34 14.01 -27.15
C LEU A 380 12.02 15.29 -26.63
N GLY A 381 11.99 15.52 -25.33
CA GLY A 381 12.54 16.71 -24.69
C GLY A 381 12.07 16.82 -23.23
N ASP A 382 12.09 18.02 -22.67
CA ASP A 382 11.79 18.29 -21.26
C ASP A 382 10.44 17.79 -20.78
N LYS A 383 9.43 17.73 -21.65
CA LYS A 383 8.10 17.19 -21.32
C LYS A 383 8.13 15.69 -20.99
N TRP A 384 9.19 14.98 -21.39
CA TRP A 384 9.39 13.56 -21.07
C TRP A 384 10.10 13.36 -19.74
N LYS A 385 10.53 14.40 -19.04
CA LYS A 385 11.09 14.31 -17.69
C LYS A 385 10.11 13.63 -16.76
N TRP A 386 10.62 12.79 -15.85
CA TRP A 386 9.80 11.93 -15.02
C TRP A 386 8.73 12.66 -14.21
N ALA A 387 9.04 13.81 -13.61
CA ALA A 387 8.04 14.56 -12.86
C ALA A 387 6.84 14.98 -13.73
N ASN A 388 7.07 15.36 -14.99
CA ASN A 388 6.01 15.73 -15.93
C ASN A 388 5.16 14.51 -16.33
N VAL A 389 5.79 13.36 -16.56
CA VAL A 389 5.11 12.12 -16.98
C VAL A 389 4.36 11.49 -15.80
N LYS A 390 4.95 11.47 -14.61
CA LYS A 390 4.32 10.98 -13.37
C LYS A 390 3.15 11.87 -12.94
N HIS A 391 3.27 13.17 -13.11
CA HIS A 391 2.21 14.14 -12.85
C HIS A 391 1.67 14.10 -11.43
N SER A 392 2.56 14.17 -10.42
CA SER A 392 2.15 14.09 -9.02
C SER A 392 1.25 15.24 -8.60
N ASN A 393 0.15 14.88 -7.93
CA ASN A 393 -0.86 15.80 -7.45
C ASN A 393 -1.25 15.46 -6.02
N VAL A 394 -1.57 16.49 -5.24
CA VAL A 394 -2.26 16.36 -3.95
C VAL A 394 -3.65 16.99 -4.11
N PRO A 395 -4.69 16.18 -4.40
CA PRO A 395 -6.02 16.69 -4.64
C PRO A 395 -6.66 17.15 -3.32
N HIS A 396 -7.56 18.15 -3.40
CA HIS A 396 -8.45 18.48 -2.30
C HIS A 396 -9.35 17.27 -1.96
N LEU A 397 -9.59 16.98 -0.68
CA LEU A 397 -10.37 15.80 -0.25
C LEU A 397 -11.78 15.76 -0.85
N GLY A 398 -12.46 16.90 -0.94
CA GLY A 398 -13.75 17.04 -1.61
C GLY A 398 -13.65 17.11 -3.13
N LYS A 399 -12.47 16.89 -3.73
CA LYS A 399 -12.22 16.99 -5.18
C LYS A 399 -12.65 18.32 -5.80
N ILE A 400 -12.60 19.40 -5.01
CA ILE A 400 -12.96 20.75 -5.49
C ILE A 400 -11.86 21.25 -6.42
N PRO A 401 -12.15 21.58 -7.67
CA PRO A 401 -11.16 22.10 -8.61
C PRO A 401 -10.52 23.40 -8.11
N GLY A 402 -9.20 23.51 -8.28
CA GLY A 402 -8.44 24.70 -7.90
C GLY A 402 -7.87 24.70 -6.48
N PHE A 403 -8.34 23.81 -5.60
CA PHE A 403 -7.86 23.73 -4.21
C PHE A 403 -6.85 22.59 -3.96
N GLY A 404 -6.40 21.91 -4.98
CA GLY A 404 -5.32 20.91 -4.88
C GLY A 404 -4.03 21.43 -5.45
N SER A 405 -2.89 20.88 -4.99
CA SER A 405 -1.57 21.13 -5.56
C SER A 405 -1.33 20.16 -6.71
N LYS A 406 -0.89 20.68 -7.86
CA LYS A 406 -0.72 19.93 -9.12
C LYS A 406 0.69 20.07 -9.67
N MET A 407 1.09 19.09 -10.48
CA MET A 407 2.39 19.10 -11.18
C MET A 407 3.58 19.25 -10.24
N LEU A 408 3.57 18.54 -9.12
CA LEU A 408 4.65 18.61 -8.15
C LEU A 408 5.93 17.98 -8.72
N MET A 409 7.01 18.75 -8.72
CA MET A 409 8.31 18.37 -9.33
C MET A 409 9.11 17.48 -8.39
N ASN A 410 8.59 16.30 -8.08
CA ASN A 410 9.22 15.32 -7.20
C ASN A 410 9.63 14.04 -7.93
N GLY A 411 10.60 13.33 -7.36
CA GLY A 411 11.06 12.01 -7.81
C GLY A 411 10.20 10.86 -7.24
N GLY A 412 10.76 9.66 -7.30
CA GLY A 412 10.14 8.43 -6.78
C GLY A 412 9.17 7.76 -7.73
N SER A 413 8.88 6.50 -7.45
CA SER A 413 7.94 5.66 -8.19
C SER A 413 7.28 4.66 -7.22
N LYS A 414 6.27 3.90 -7.68
CA LYS A 414 5.66 2.83 -6.86
C LYS A 414 6.65 1.74 -6.42
N SER A 415 7.77 1.58 -7.15
CA SER A 415 8.80 0.56 -6.90
C SER A 415 10.06 1.09 -6.22
N SER A 416 10.17 2.38 -5.94
CA SER A 416 11.26 2.97 -5.15
C SER A 416 10.88 3.14 -3.68
N VAL A 417 11.86 3.34 -2.78
CA VAL A 417 11.61 3.62 -1.36
C VAL A 417 10.77 4.87 -1.20
N ASN A 418 11.09 5.92 -1.96
CA ASN A 418 10.24 7.09 -2.13
C ASN A 418 9.02 6.72 -2.99
N ALA A 419 8.04 6.04 -2.39
CA ALA A 419 6.91 5.43 -3.08
C ALA A 419 5.87 6.49 -3.47
N LEU A 420 6.11 7.15 -4.61
CA LEU A 420 5.25 8.21 -5.16
C LEU A 420 4.61 7.79 -6.49
N ALA A 421 3.33 8.11 -6.63
CA ALA A 421 2.56 8.01 -7.86
C ALA A 421 1.84 9.32 -8.15
N GLU A 422 0.95 9.33 -9.13
CA GLU A 422 0.19 10.53 -9.51
C GLU A 422 -0.58 11.15 -8.33
N THR A 423 -1.38 10.36 -7.61
CA THR A 423 -2.21 10.80 -6.48
C THR A 423 -1.94 10.06 -5.18
N ASN A 424 -0.94 9.19 -5.15
CA ASN A 424 -0.56 8.40 -3.99
C ASN A 424 0.89 8.67 -3.61
N GLY A 425 1.14 8.81 -2.31
CA GLY A 425 2.47 9.02 -1.77
C GLY A 425 2.47 8.94 -0.26
N PRO A 426 3.62 9.18 0.40
CA PRO A 426 3.69 9.20 1.86
C PRO A 426 2.85 10.34 2.41
N SER A 427 1.76 10.00 3.11
CA SER A 427 0.89 10.96 3.79
C SER A 427 1.54 11.55 5.04
N TRP A 428 2.52 10.86 5.61
CA TRP A 428 3.34 11.31 6.71
C TRP A 428 4.76 10.76 6.58
N ARG A 429 5.76 11.65 6.57
CA ARG A 429 7.16 11.29 6.76
C ARG A 429 7.59 11.74 8.15
N MET A 430 8.22 10.85 8.89
CA MET A 430 8.66 11.10 10.25
C MET A 430 10.03 10.47 10.49
N VAL A 431 10.91 11.20 11.16
CA VAL A 431 12.17 10.68 11.72
C VAL A 431 12.25 11.11 13.17
N ILE A 432 12.43 10.15 14.08
CA ILE A 432 12.53 10.39 15.51
C ILE A 432 13.91 9.95 15.99
N ALA A 433 14.66 10.90 16.56
CA ALA A 433 15.89 10.61 17.25
C ALA A 433 15.58 10.46 18.75
N LEU A 434 15.50 9.21 19.20
CA LEU A 434 15.36 8.86 20.61
C LEU A 434 16.71 9.02 21.33
N GLY A 435 16.68 9.55 22.52
CA GLY A 435 17.88 9.77 23.32
C GLY A 435 17.53 10.49 24.63
N LYS A 436 18.54 11.07 25.30
CA LYS A 436 18.33 11.85 26.52
C LYS A 436 17.29 12.94 26.32
N GLU A 437 17.29 13.59 25.14
CA GLU A 437 16.26 14.46 24.65
C GLU A 437 15.73 13.91 23.33
N VAL A 438 14.42 13.66 23.27
CA VAL A 438 13.78 13.22 22.03
C VAL A 438 13.66 14.40 21.05
N LYS A 439 14.04 14.17 19.79
CA LYS A 439 13.84 15.12 18.69
C LYS A 439 13.05 14.46 17.59
N GLY A 440 11.98 15.10 17.18
CA GLY A 440 11.11 14.64 16.10
C GLY A 440 11.20 15.55 14.88
N TYR A 441 11.12 14.95 13.71
CA TYR A 441 11.07 15.65 12.42
C TYR A 441 9.97 15.04 11.58
N GLY A 442 9.17 15.89 10.91
CA GLY A 442 8.06 15.36 10.09
C GLY A 442 7.54 16.36 9.08
N VAL A 443 6.84 15.81 8.08
CA VAL A 443 6.14 16.59 7.04
C VAL A 443 5.03 15.76 6.41
N TYR A 444 3.96 16.41 5.99
CA TYR A 444 2.91 15.80 5.16
C TYR A 444 2.51 16.75 4.01
N PRO A 445 1.88 16.21 2.95
CA PRO A 445 1.47 17.01 1.80
C PRO A 445 0.27 17.91 2.16
N GLY A 446 0.48 19.22 2.15
CA GLY A 446 -0.55 20.21 2.47
C GLY A 446 -0.22 21.06 3.69
N GLY A 447 -1.19 21.31 4.54
CA GLY A 447 -1.10 22.08 5.76
C GLY A 447 -2.16 21.66 6.78
N GLN A 448 -2.28 22.39 7.90
CA GLN A 448 -3.21 22.06 9.00
C GLN A 448 -4.55 22.79 8.91
N SER A 449 -4.69 23.75 8.01
CA SER A 449 -5.95 24.49 7.84
C SER A 449 -6.82 23.84 6.76
N GLY A 450 -8.12 23.70 7.01
CA GLY A 450 -9.10 23.36 6.00
C GLY A 450 -9.58 24.58 5.16
N ASN A 451 -9.11 25.79 5.47
CA ASN A 451 -9.46 27.01 4.75
C ASN A 451 -8.41 27.32 3.68
N PRO A 452 -8.74 27.27 2.38
CA PRO A 452 -7.81 27.57 1.29
C PRO A 452 -7.22 28.99 1.31
N GLY A 453 -7.85 29.92 2.00
CA GLY A 453 -7.34 31.28 2.18
C GLY A 453 -6.36 31.45 3.36
N SER A 454 -6.08 30.39 4.11
CA SER A 454 -5.12 30.40 5.21
C SER A 454 -3.73 30.10 4.70
N PHE A 455 -2.71 30.79 5.26
CA PHE A 455 -1.31 30.43 5.06
C PHE A 455 -1.02 28.96 5.40
N TYR A 456 -1.70 28.40 6.39
CA TYR A 456 -1.52 27.02 6.86
C TYR A 456 -2.30 25.98 6.06
N TYR A 457 -2.82 26.34 4.89
CA TYR A 457 -3.55 25.37 4.03
C TYR A 457 -2.61 24.41 3.32
N ASP A 458 -1.48 24.91 2.82
CA ASP A 458 -0.53 24.15 1.99
C ASP A 458 0.96 24.50 2.30
N ASP A 459 1.23 25.14 3.43
CA ASP A 459 2.56 25.63 3.84
C ASP A 459 3.65 24.55 3.92
N MET A 460 3.30 23.26 3.92
CA MET A 460 4.25 22.16 3.94
C MET A 460 4.46 21.49 2.59
N ILE A 461 3.73 21.88 1.53
CA ILE A 461 3.75 21.16 0.25
C ILE A 461 5.12 21.21 -0.43
N ASP A 462 5.80 22.35 -0.41
CA ASP A 462 7.11 22.51 -1.03
C ASP A 462 8.15 21.66 -0.30
N ARG A 463 8.19 21.70 1.03
CA ARG A 463 9.07 20.85 1.83
C ARG A 463 8.83 19.37 1.61
N TRP A 464 7.56 18.96 1.51
CA TRP A 464 7.19 17.58 1.21
C TRP A 464 7.67 17.17 -0.19
N THR A 465 7.49 18.04 -1.18
CA THR A 465 7.91 17.83 -2.58
C THR A 465 9.42 17.67 -2.68
N GLU A 466 10.18 18.47 -1.95
CA GLU A 466 11.65 18.44 -1.90
C GLU A 466 12.21 17.35 -0.98
N GLY A 467 11.35 16.62 -0.29
CA GLY A 467 11.77 15.59 0.67
C GLY A 467 12.40 16.14 1.94
N GLN A 468 12.09 17.40 2.31
CA GLN A 468 12.52 18.02 3.55
C GLN A 468 11.57 17.71 4.70
N LEU A 469 12.05 17.88 5.95
CA LEU A 469 11.26 17.69 7.16
C LEU A 469 11.27 18.97 7.98
N ASN A 470 10.16 19.23 8.70
CA ASN A 470 10.10 20.25 9.74
C ASN A 470 10.51 19.63 11.08
N GLU A 471 11.21 20.39 11.93
CA GLU A 471 11.37 20.01 13.31
C GLU A 471 10.03 20.10 14.04
N LEU A 472 9.64 19.05 14.72
CA LEU A 472 8.39 18.94 15.47
C LEU A 472 8.60 19.53 16.87
N LEU A 473 7.75 20.46 17.29
CA LEU A 473 7.83 21.09 18.60
C LEU A 473 7.31 20.12 19.67
N TYR A 474 8.21 19.35 20.29
CA TYR A 474 7.87 18.46 21.39
C TYR A 474 8.16 19.13 22.73
N LEU A 475 7.12 19.58 23.43
CA LEU A 475 7.22 20.26 24.71
C LEU A 475 7.51 19.25 25.83
N LYS A 476 8.43 19.59 26.75
CA LYS A 476 8.79 18.73 27.89
C LYS A 476 7.73 18.79 29.00
N SER A 477 7.01 19.88 29.10
CA SER A 477 5.93 20.08 30.08
C SER A 477 4.82 20.97 29.53
N LYS A 478 3.66 20.92 30.18
CA LYS A 478 2.50 21.79 29.87
C LYS A 478 2.76 23.28 30.13
N ASN A 479 3.79 23.62 30.90
CA ASN A 479 4.14 25.00 31.27
C ASN A 479 5.29 25.54 30.44
N GLU A 480 5.86 24.75 29.54
CA GLU A 480 6.92 25.19 28.64
C GLU A 480 6.34 26.17 27.62
N ASN A 481 7.03 27.32 27.46
CA ASN A 481 6.68 28.33 26.50
C ASN A 481 7.65 28.32 25.31
N SER A 482 7.15 28.69 24.15
CA SER A 482 7.95 28.82 22.93
C SER A 482 7.31 29.86 22.04
N GLU A 483 8.13 30.66 21.36
CA GLU A 483 7.68 31.63 20.36
C GLU A 483 6.94 30.97 19.18
N ARG A 484 7.12 29.65 19.01
CA ARG A 484 6.41 28.84 18.00
C ARG A 484 4.97 28.50 18.41
N ILE A 485 4.54 28.77 19.64
CA ILE A 485 3.18 28.52 20.11
C ILE A 485 2.32 29.77 19.82
N ILE A 486 1.39 29.62 18.86
CA ILE A 486 0.46 30.72 18.49
C ILE A 486 -0.91 30.60 19.17
N GLY A 487 -1.18 29.50 19.85
CA GLY A 487 -2.44 29.29 20.58
C GLY A 487 -2.45 28.00 21.37
N ASN A 488 -3.39 27.93 22.31
CA ASN A 488 -3.62 26.73 23.13
C ASN A 488 -5.10 26.33 23.08
N LEU A 489 -5.36 25.05 22.82
CA LEU A 489 -6.71 24.48 22.92
C LEU A 489 -6.82 23.60 24.15
N LYS A 490 -7.76 23.90 25.03
CA LYS A 490 -8.05 23.10 26.22
C LYS A 490 -9.38 22.37 26.03
N LEU A 491 -9.32 21.05 26.02
CA LEU A 491 -10.53 20.20 26.02
C LEU A 491 -10.83 19.77 27.46
N SER A 492 -12.05 19.92 27.90
CA SER A 492 -12.51 19.53 29.23
C SER A 492 -13.84 18.78 29.13
N LYS A 493 -14.07 17.85 30.06
CA LYS A 493 -15.38 17.22 30.20
C LYS A 493 -16.37 18.31 30.65
N LYS A 494 -17.56 18.36 30.01
CA LYS A 494 -18.71 19.10 30.51
C LYS A 494 -19.24 18.48 31.79
#